data_cd3e7b01ff8a624c5fed84963557fc7f
#
_entry.id   cd3e7b01ff8a624c5fed84963557fc7f
#
_cell.length_a   1.000
_cell.length_b   1.000
_cell.length_c   1.000
_cell.angle_alpha   90.00
_cell.angle_beta   90.00
_cell.angle_gamma   90.00
#
_symmetry.space_group_name_H-M   'P 1'
#
loop_
_entity.id
_entity.type
_entity.pdbx_description
1 polymer ?
#
loop_
_entity_poly.entity_id
_entity_poly.type
_entity_poly.pdbx_seq_one_letter_code
_entity_poly.pdbx_strand_id
1 'polypeptide(L)'
;MELIRDNYDKIKAWIASQELKPYEAYHVMWLKRRKDGVTDKGSQAGKHWFIHNVAELERIKKSMLEHAEEGGRIVIGINKKDIRRVNAELAHYMSLRELDGQFPFASVEYPSVFDQCRPSGRGMHFIDVDCGENDTDETMMARIEAYRKCLQDECRPFGEDKVSLILKSKTGYHVIFQRCDYRPLTNKYHTDDVKADENTCIYIVA
;
A
#
# COMPACT_ATOMS: atom_id res chain seq x y z
N MET A 1 -15.28 0.81 20.18
CA MET A 1 -14.59 1.66 19.21
C MET A 1 -15.08 1.27 17.83
N GLU A 2 -15.44 2.23 17.03
CA GLU A 2 -16.03 1.97 15.72
C GLU A 2 -14.93 2.06 14.66
N LEU A 3 -14.78 0.99 13.84
CA LEU A 3 -13.93 1.03 12.67
C LEU A 3 -14.57 1.97 11.64
N ILE A 4 -13.91 3.05 11.28
CA ILE A 4 -14.36 3.94 10.19
C ILE A 4 -14.30 3.20 8.87
N ARG A 5 -13.26 2.35 8.66
CA ARG A 5 -13.06 1.54 7.46
C ARG A 5 -12.52 0.17 7.82
N ASP A 6 -13.10 -0.84 7.19
CA ASP A 6 -12.62 -2.22 7.19
C ASP A 6 -12.53 -2.71 5.73
N ASN A 7 -11.32 -2.84 5.25
CA ASN A 7 -11.02 -3.36 3.92
C ASN A 7 -10.42 -4.77 3.96
N TYR A 8 -10.39 -5.42 5.13
CA TYR A 8 -9.68 -6.67 5.34
C TYR A 8 -10.06 -7.76 4.35
N ASP A 9 -11.35 -8.02 4.17
CA ASP A 9 -11.81 -9.11 3.30
C ASP A 9 -11.48 -8.86 1.83
N LYS A 10 -11.56 -7.60 1.37
CA LYS A 10 -11.16 -7.20 0.02
C LYS A 10 -9.65 -7.41 -0.21
N ILE A 11 -8.83 -7.00 0.75
CA ILE A 11 -7.37 -7.17 0.69
C ILE A 11 -7.00 -8.64 0.78
N LYS A 12 -7.66 -9.42 1.64
CA LYS A 12 -7.48 -10.87 1.72
C LYS A 12 -7.76 -11.55 0.38
N ALA A 13 -8.90 -11.24 -0.24
CA ALA A 13 -9.27 -11.76 -1.55
C ALA A 13 -8.28 -11.35 -2.64
N TRP A 14 -7.82 -10.09 -2.60
CA TRP A 14 -6.81 -9.60 -3.53
C TRP A 14 -5.47 -10.32 -3.37
N ILE A 15 -4.95 -10.50 -2.14
CA ILE A 15 -3.72 -11.26 -1.90
C ILE A 15 -3.89 -12.71 -2.36
N ALA A 16 -5.05 -13.33 -2.13
CA ALA A 16 -5.34 -14.68 -2.60
C ALA A 16 -5.29 -14.81 -4.14
N SER A 17 -5.65 -13.75 -4.85
CA SER A 17 -5.57 -13.70 -6.32
C SER A 17 -4.15 -13.45 -6.85
N GLN A 18 -3.22 -13.04 -5.99
CA GLN A 18 -1.82 -12.80 -6.37
C GLN A 18 -1.03 -14.11 -6.23
N GLU A 19 -0.43 -14.57 -7.30
CA GLU A 19 0.50 -15.71 -7.24
C GLU A 19 1.77 -15.30 -6.49
N LEU A 20 1.78 -15.48 -5.17
CA LEU A 20 2.95 -15.22 -4.33
C LEU A 20 3.93 -16.39 -4.42
N LYS A 21 5.16 -16.11 -4.80
CA LYS A 21 6.25 -17.07 -4.72
C LYS A 21 6.72 -17.21 -3.26
N PRO A 22 7.33 -18.35 -2.87
CA PRO A 22 7.74 -18.58 -1.47
C PRO A 22 8.69 -17.52 -0.88
N TYR A 23 9.37 -16.78 -1.74
CA TYR A 23 10.31 -15.73 -1.36
C TYR A 23 9.75 -14.30 -1.57
N GLU A 24 8.47 -14.17 -1.83
CA GLU A 24 7.80 -12.87 -1.95
C GLU A 24 6.99 -12.57 -0.71
N ALA A 25 6.97 -11.30 -0.30
CA ALA A 25 6.17 -10.84 0.82
C ALA A 25 5.55 -9.48 0.55
N TYR A 26 4.44 -9.20 1.23
CA TYR A 26 3.90 -7.86 1.44
C TYR A 26 4.30 -7.35 2.81
N HIS A 27 4.49 -6.04 2.92
CA HIS A 27 4.71 -5.36 4.18
C HIS A 27 3.39 -4.80 4.71
N VAL A 28 3.03 -5.18 5.92
CA VAL A 28 1.90 -4.62 6.68
C VAL A 28 2.46 -3.84 7.85
N MET A 29 1.94 -2.66 8.11
CA MET A 29 2.43 -1.83 9.21
C MET A 29 1.30 -1.13 9.95
N TRP A 30 1.53 -0.90 11.23
CA TRP A 30 0.71 -0.02 12.04
C TRP A 30 1.32 1.37 12.03
N LEU A 31 0.56 2.34 11.54
CA LEU A 31 0.90 3.76 11.56
C LEU A 31 0.19 4.41 12.73
N LYS A 32 0.93 4.63 13.81
CA LYS A 32 0.43 5.26 15.02
C LYS A 32 0.13 6.74 14.79
N ARG A 33 -1.04 7.21 15.26
CA ARG A 33 -1.38 8.63 15.24
C ARG A 33 -0.49 9.38 16.24
N ARG A 34 0.14 10.46 15.83
CA ARG A 34 0.83 11.34 16.79
C ARG A 34 -0.15 12.00 17.74
N LYS A 35 0.18 12.04 19.04
CA LYS A 35 -0.67 12.63 20.09
C LYS A 35 -0.73 14.17 20.05
N ASP A 36 0.18 14.80 19.33
CA ASP A 36 0.37 16.25 19.32
C ASP A 36 -0.57 17.03 18.39
N GLY A 37 -1.46 16.35 17.68
CA GLY A 37 -2.59 16.96 16.96
C GLY A 37 -2.23 17.95 15.84
N VAL A 38 -0.94 18.28 15.65
CA VAL A 38 -0.52 19.46 14.90
C VAL A 38 -0.23 19.19 13.42
N THR A 39 0.01 17.96 13.01
CA THR A 39 0.11 17.67 11.57
C THR A 39 -0.12 16.19 11.28
N ASP A 40 -0.87 15.88 10.22
CA ASP A 40 -0.91 14.55 9.57
C ASP A 40 0.45 14.12 8.98
N LYS A 41 1.43 14.99 9.02
CA LYS A 41 2.81 14.74 8.59
C LYS A 41 3.57 14.05 9.71
N GLY A 42 3.56 12.73 9.71
CA GLY A 42 4.45 11.97 10.56
C GLY A 42 3.80 10.89 11.40
N SER A 43 2.92 10.09 10.82
CA SER A 43 2.60 8.79 11.41
C SER A 43 3.91 8.01 11.58
N GLN A 44 4.28 7.66 12.82
CA GLN A 44 5.40 6.75 13.03
C GLN A 44 4.93 5.33 12.87
N ALA A 45 5.60 4.54 12.04
CA ALA A 45 5.41 3.12 12.02
C ALA A 45 5.81 2.52 13.38
N GLY A 46 4.87 1.85 14.04
CA GLY A 46 5.10 1.28 15.37
C GLY A 46 5.28 -0.24 15.35
N LYS A 47 4.57 -0.92 14.48
CA LYS A 47 4.61 -2.37 14.34
C LYS A 47 4.65 -2.76 12.88
N HIS A 48 5.44 -3.77 12.56
CA HIS A 48 5.63 -4.29 11.21
C HIS A 48 5.33 -5.78 11.16
N TRP A 49 4.70 -6.23 10.07
CA TRP A 49 4.49 -7.64 9.75
C TRP A 49 4.84 -7.83 8.27
N PHE A 50 5.46 -8.96 7.99
CA PHE A 50 5.75 -9.38 6.61
C PHE A 50 4.95 -10.65 6.35
N ILE A 51 4.12 -10.63 5.31
CA ILE A 51 3.17 -11.71 5.00
C ILE A 51 3.50 -12.33 3.65
N HIS A 52 3.61 -13.65 3.63
CA HIS A 52 3.94 -14.45 2.45
C HIS A 52 2.71 -15.11 1.82
N ASN A 53 1.58 -15.14 2.53
CA ASN A 53 0.35 -15.78 2.09
C ASN A 53 -0.84 -15.32 2.93
N VAL A 54 -2.04 -15.73 2.50
CA VAL A 54 -3.29 -15.39 3.18
C VAL A 54 -3.36 -15.94 4.61
N ALA A 55 -2.82 -17.15 4.84
CA ALA A 55 -2.86 -17.74 6.19
C ALA A 55 -2.06 -16.92 7.21
N GLU A 56 -0.95 -16.31 6.78
CA GLU A 56 -0.19 -15.39 7.64
C GLU A 56 -0.94 -14.10 7.89
N LEU A 57 -1.64 -13.54 6.89
CA LEU A 57 -2.51 -12.38 7.10
C LEU A 57 -3.62 -12.69 8.12
N GLU A 58 -4.23 -13.87 8.03
CA GLU A 58 -5.24 -14.32 9.01
C GLU A 58 -4.66 -14.46 10.42
N ARG A 59 -3.47 -15.04 10.53
CA ARG A 59 -2.77 -15.21 11.81
C ARG A 59 -2.52 -13.88 12.53
N ILE A 60 -2.20 -12.82 11.80
CA ILE A 60 -1.91 -11.51 12.39
C ILE A 60 -3.16 -10.63 12.56
N LYS A 61 -4.34 -11.05 12.07
CA LYS A 61 -5.59 -10.25 12.10
C LYS A 61 -5.90 -9.71 13.49
N LYS A 62 -5.84 -10.58 14.53
CA LYS A 62 -6.11 -10.17 15.91
C LYS A 62 -5.14 -9.08 16.36
N SER A 63 -3.84 -9.26 16.11
CA SER A 63 -2.83 -8.27 16.49
C SER A 63 -3.01 -6.95 15.73
N MET A 64 -3.40 -6.99 14.45
CA MET A 64 -3.72 -5.77 13.70
C MET A 64 -4.88 -4.99 14.32
N LEU A 65 -5.96 -5.69 14.73
CA LEU A 65 -7.11 -5.07 15.37
C LEU A 65 -6.75 -4.44 16.71
N GLU A 66 -5.99 -5.16 17.55
CA GLU A 66 -5.52 -4.65 18.85
C GLU A 66 -4.72 -3.35 18.68
N HIS A 67 -3.80 -3.28 17.70
CA HIS A 67 -3.04 -2.07 17.42
C HIS A 67 -3.88 -0.97 16.77
N ALA A 68 -4.84 -1.32 15.92
CA ALA A 68 -5.80 -0.33 15.40
C ALA A 68 -6.60 0.31 16.52
N GLU A 69 -6.98 -0.46 17.55
CA GLU A 69 -7.66 0.00 18.77
C GLU A 69 -6.85 0.97 19.60
N GLU A 70 -5.53 0.88 19.60
CA GLU A 70 -4.65 1.86 20.26
C GLU A 70 -4.63 3.23 19.55
N GLY A 71 -5.30 3.36 18.43
CA GLY A 71 -5.35 4.55 17.59
C GLY A 71 -4.33 4.54 16.46
N GLY A 72 -4.80 4.94 15.28
CA GLY A 72 -4.00 4.94 14.06
C GLY A 72 -4.66 4.17 12.93
N ARG A 73 -3.84 3.68 12.00
CA ARG A 73 -4.29 2.89 10.85
C ARG A 73 -3.37 1.72 10.58
N ILE A 74 -3.94 0.62 10.13
CA ILE A 74 -3.19 -0.51 9.60
C ILE A 74 -3.16 -0.38 8.09
N VAL A 75 -1.98 -0.39 7.53
CA VAL A 75 -1.75 -0.26 6.08
C VAL A 75 -0.97 -1.43 5.53
N ILE A 76 -1.08 -1.67 4.23
CA ILE A 76 -0.33 -2.66 3.49
C ILE A 76 0.32 -2.01 2.26
N GLY A 77 1.59 -2.30 2.01
CA GLY A 77 2.25 -1.93 0.77
C GLY A 77 1.58 -2.64 -0.42
N ILE A 78 1.30 -1.89 -1.48
CA ILE A 78 0.63 -2.47 -2.68
C ILE A 78 1.56 -3.35 -3.52
N ASN A 79 2.86 -3.31 -3.26
CA ASN A 79 3.87 -4.04 -4.02
C ASN A 79 4.55 -5.11 -3.17
N LYS A 80 4.43 -6.36 -3.61
CA LYS A 80 5.22 -7.46 -3.04
C LYS A 80 6.70 -7.30 -3.40
N LYS A 81 7.59 -7.70 -2.47
CA LYS A 81 9.05 -7.62 -2.65
C LYS A 81 9.68 -9.02 -2.57
N ASP A 82 10.80 -9.21 -3.26
CA ASP A 82 11.63 -10.42 -3.16
C ASP A 82 12.53 -10.33 -1.92
N ILE A 83 12.28 -11.16 -0.91
CA ILE A 83 13.00 -11.16 0.38
C ILE A 83 14.50 -11.41 0.19
N ARG A 84 14.90 -12.21 -0.78
CA ARG A 84 16.31 -12.48 -1.04
C ARG A 84 17.03 -11.19 -1.46
N ARG A 85 16.36 -10.36 -2.27
CA ARG A 85 16.87 -9.05 -2.63
C ARG A 85 16.88 -8.12 -1.43
N VAL A 86 15.81 -8.09 -0.64
CA VAL A 86 15.75 -7.27 0.59
C VAL A 86 16.90 -7.63 1.52
N ASN A 87 17.17 -8.91 1.73
CA ASN A 87 18.28 -9.36 2.59
C ASN A 87 19.65 -8.96 2.04
N ALA A 88 19.84 -9.03 0.71
CA ALA A 88 21.08 -8.57 0.09
C ALA A 88 21.30 -7.06 0.22
N GLU A 89 20.26 -6.26 -0.01
CA GLU A 89 20.30 -4.80 0.17
C GLU A 89 20.52 -4.42 1.64
N LEU A 90 19.89 -5.13 2.58
CA LEU A 90 20.11 -4.92 4.01
C LEU A 90 21.56 -5.21 4.39
N ALA A 91 22.14 -6.32 3.95
CA ALA A 91 23.54 -6.66 4.22
C ALA A 91 24.48 -5.59 3.68
N HIS A 92 24.23 -5.10 2.46
CA HIS A 92 25.00 -4.01 1.87
C HIS A 92 24.84 -2.71 2.68
N TYR A 93 23.62 -2.33 3.04
CA TYR A 93 23.33 -1.15 3.86
C TYR A 93 24.04 -1.21 5.21
N MET A 94 23.97 -2.36 5.91
CA MET A 94 24.62 -2.56 7.20
C MET A 94 26.14 -2.42 7.09
N SER A 95 26.76 -2.99 6.06
CA SER A 95 28.21 -2.88 5.83
C SER A 95 28.66 -1.45 5.58
N LEU A 96 27.88 -0.65 4.85
CA LEU A 96 28.19 0.77 4.65
C LEU A 96 28.12 1.56 5.95
N ARG A 97 27.11 1.29 6.79
CA ARG A 97 26.96 1.97 8.09
C ARG A 97 28.10 1.61 9.06
N GLU A 98 28.55 0.35 9.04
CA GLU A 98 29.70 -0.08 9.84
C GLU A 98 31.00 0.64 9.41
N LEU A 99 31.21 0.84 8.11
CA LEU A 99 32.35 1.61 7.60
C LEU A 99 32.30 3.08 8.06
N ASP A 100 31.09 3.63 8.22
CA ASP A 100 30.89 4.98 8.77
C ASP A 100 30.95 5.02 10.32
N GLY A 101 31.31 3.92 10.97
CA GLY A 101 31.39 3.82 12.43
C GLY A 101 30.03 3.74 13.13
N GLN A 102 28.97 3.43 12.40
CA GLN A 102 27.61 3.24 12.92
C GLN A 102 27.31 1.74 13.03
N PHE A 103 26.60 1.35 14.07
CA PHE A 103 26.23 -0.06 14.33
C PHE A 103 24.70 -0.19 14.44
N PRO A 104 23.94 -0.05 13.34
CA PRO A 104 22.50 -0.15 13.35
C PRO A 104 22.03 -1.60 13.61
N PHE A 105 20.85 -1.73 14.18
CA PHE A 105 20.22 -3.04 14.34
C PHE A 105 19.46 -3.43 13.08
N ALA A 106 19.78 -4.59 12.50
CA ALA A 106 19.14 -5.10 11.29
C ALA A 106 17.60 -5.15 11.41
N SER A 107 17.07 -5.51 12.58
CA SER A 107 15.62 -5.53 12.82
C SER A 107 14.95 -4.16 12.76
N VAL A 108 15.70 -3.08 13.02
CA VAL A 108 15.20 -1.70 12.93
C VAL A 108 15.23 -1.20 11.49
N GLU A 109 16.27 -1.56 10.76
CA GLU A 109 16.48 -1.10 9.39
C GLU A 109 15.69 -1.90 8.35
N TYR A 110 15.36 -3.16 8.65
CA TYR A 110 14.71 -4.08 7.72
C TYR A 110 13.43 -3.52 7.07
N PRO A 111 12.47 -2.91 7.82
CA PRO A 111 11.27 -2.36 7.21
C PRO A 111 11.55 -1.26 6.19
N SER A 112 12.49 -0.37 6.49
CA SER A 112 12.89 0.72 5.59
C SER A 112 13.56 0.20 4.32
N VAL A 113 14.47 -0.76 4.45
CA VAL A 113 15.14 -1.40 3.31
C VAL A 113 14.12 -2.18 2.46
N PHE A 114 13.18 -2.87 3.11
CA PHE A 114 12.10 -3.59 2.42
C PHE A 114 11.31 -2.64 1.52
N ASP A 115 10.85 -1.50 2.06
CA ASP A 115 10.02 -0.55 1.32
C ASP A 115 10.79 0.11 0.16
N GLN A 116 12.09 0.33 0.32
CA GLN A 116 12.94 0.90 -0.74
C GLN A 116 13.29 -0.08 -1.86
N CYS A 117 13.19 -1.39 -1.61
CA CYS A 117 13.43 -2.39 -2.63
C CYS A 117 12.41 -2.30 -3.78
N ARG A 118 12.88 -2.59 -4.99
CA ARG A 118 11.99 -2.64 -6.17
C ARG A 118 10.94 -3.73 -6.01
N PRO A 119 9.70 -3.51 -6.54
CA PRO A 119 8.68 -4.54 -6.60
C PRO A 119 9.18 -5.85 -7.22
N SER A 120 8.68 -6.98 -6.72
CA SER A 120 8.84 -8.25 -7.39
C SER A 120 7.80 -8.34 -8.52
N GLY A 121 8.28 -8.55 -9.74
CA GLY A 121 7.43 -8.56 -10.94
C GLY A 121 7.10 -7.17 -11.48
N ARG A 122 5.90 -7.04 -12.08
CA ARG A 122 5.50 -5.84 -12.84
C ARG A 122 5.28 -4.61 -11.96
N GLY A 123 4.97 -4.80 -10.71
CA GLY A 123 4.62 -3.73 -9.78
C GLY A 123 3.21 -3.17 -10.00
N MET A 124 2.74 -2.45 -9.00
CA MET A 124 1.45 -1.79 -8.97
C MET A 124 1.62 -0.29 -8.79
N HIS A 125 0.67 0.46 -9.30
CA HIS A 125 0.47 1.87 -9.02
C HIS A 125 -0.85 2.06 -8.28
N PHE A 126 -1.04 3.21 -7.70
CA PHE A 126 -2.21 3.56 -6.95
C PHE A 126 -2.64 4.99 -7.29
N ILE A 127 -3.93 5.20 -7.42
CA ILE A 127 -4.55 6.51 -7.56
C ILE A 127 -5.32 6.80 -6.28
N ASP A 128 -5.04 7.94 -5.67
CA ASP A 128 -5.86 8.48 -4.58
C ASP A 128 -6.98 9.33 -5.19
N VAL A 129 -8.21 8.89 -5.00
CA VAL A 129 -9.39 9.57 -5.55
C VAL A 129 -10.12 10.22 -4.39
N ASP A 130 -9.77 11.46 -4.09
CA ASP A 130 -10.40 12.22 -3.02
C ASP A 130 -11.83 12.64 -3.35
N CYS A 131 -12.67 12.63 -2.32
CA CYS A 131 -14.05 13.09 -2.38
C CYS A 131 -14.08 14.63 -2.32
N GLY A 132 -14.62 15.27 -3.33
CA GLY A 132 -14.92 16.69 -3.32
C GLY A 132 -16.18 17.01 -2.49
N GLU A 133 -16.41 18.27 -2.18
CA GLU A 133 -17.52 18.73 -1.33
C GLU A 133 -18.91 18.27 -1.80
N ASN A 134 -19.09 18.09 -3.11
CA ASN A 134 -20.37 17.69 -3.72
C ASN A 134 -20.36 16.25 -4.26
N ASP A 135 -19.33 15.48 -4.01
CA ASP A 135 -19.23 14.11 -4.51
C ASP A 135 -20.10 13.16 -3.66
N THR A 136 -20.81 12.30 -4.35
CA THR A 136 -21.50 11.13 -3.78
C THR A 136 -20.69 9.87 -4.09
N ASP A 137 -20.99 8.77 -3.40
CA ASP A 137 -20.40 7.46 -3.74
C ASP A 137 -20.62 7.10 -5.22
N GLU A 138 -21.77 7.49 -5.79
CA GLU A 138 -22.11 7.23 -7.20
C GLU A 138 -21.24 8.03 -8.16
N THR A 139 -21.05 9.33 -7.90
CA THR A 139 -20.19 10.19 -8.73
C THR A 139 -18.73 9.76 -8.65
N MET A 140 -18.28 9.36 -7.47
CA MET A 140 -16.94 8.81 -7.25
C MET A 140 -16.72 7.51 -8.02
N MET A 141 -17.69 6.58 -7.97
CA MET A 141 -17.60 5.31 -8.70
C MET A 141 -17.65 5.53 -10.22
N ALA A 142 -18.44 6.49 -10.70
CA ALA A 142 -18.45 6.87 -12.12
C ALA A 142 -17.08 7.42 -12.58
N ARG A 143 -16.44 8.25 -11.74
CA ARG A 143 -15.07 8.76 -11.97
C ARG A 143 -14.05 7.62 -12.03
N ILE A 144 -14.11 6.67 -11.08
CA ILE A 144 -13.24 5.50 -11.04
C ILE A 144 -13.42 4.63 -12.27
N GLU A 145 -14.66 4.43 -12.72
CA GLU A 145 -14.91 3.65 -13.93
C GLU A 145 -14.39 4.36 -15.20
N ALA A 146 -14.46 5.69 -15.25
CA ALA A 146 -13.85 6.46 -16.33
C ALA A 146 -12.31 6.32 -16.31
N TYR A 147 -11.68 6.28 -15.15
CA TYR A 147 -10.23 6.01 -15.03
C TYR A 147 -9.87 4.60 -15.48
N ARG A 148 -10.66 3.60 -15.05
CA ARG A 148 -10.50 2.20 -15.45
C ARG A 148 -10.55 2.04 -16.96
N LYS A 149 -11.56 2.65 -17.60
CA LYS A 149 -11.70 2.65 -19.05
C LYS A 149 -10.52 3.33 -19.76
N CYS A 150 -10.07 4.46 -19.27
CA CYS A 150 -8.88 5.13 -19.81
C CYS A 150 -7.61 4.27 -19.66
N LEU A 151 -7.43 3.63 -18.49
CA LEU A 151 -6.32 2.69 -18.27
C LEU A 151 -6.38 1.50 -19.24
N GLN A 152 -7.57 1.01 -19.56
CA GLN A 152 -7.77 -0.11 -20.48
C GLN A 152 -7.52 0.30 -21.93
N ASP A 153 -8.12 1.39 -22.38
CA ASP A 153 -8.23 1.74 -23.79
C ASP A 153 -7.07 2.63 -24.28
N GLU A 154 -6.56 3.51 -23.43
CA GLU A 154 -5.59 4.55 -23.80
C GLU A 154 -4.18 4.34 -23.23
N CYS A 155 -4.03 3.48 -22.21
CA CYS A 155 -2.73 3.18 -21.57
C CYS A 155 -2.15 1.85 -22.03
N ARG A 156 -0.87 1.83 -22.39
CA ARG A 156 -0.21 0.60 -22.87
C ARG A 156 0.08 -0.39 -21.73
N PRO A 157 -0.09 -1.72 -21.94
CA PRO A 157 -0.70 -2.35 -23.11
C PRO A 157 -2.20 -2.09 -23.20
N PHE A 158 -2.74 -1.97 -24.41
CA PHE A 158 -4.16 -1.66 -24.63
C PHE A 158 -5.05 -2.89 -24.48
N GLY A 159 -6.33 -2.68 -24.15
CA GLY A 159 -7.35 -3.71 -24.11
C GLY A 159 -7.39 -4.56 -22.83
N GLU A 160 -6.39 -4.44 -21.96
CA GLU A 160 -6.34 -5.18 -20.70
C GLU A 160 -6.94 -4.35 -19.56
N ASP A 161 -7.81 -4.94 -18.75
CA ASP A 161 -8.23 -4.34 -17.47
C ASP A 161 -7.04 -4.37 -16.49
N LYS A 162 -6.57 -3.21 -16.13
CA LYS A 162 -5.40 -3.06 -15.26
C LYS A 162 -5.75 -2.86 -13.79
N VAL A 163 -7.02 -2.53 -13.50
CA VAL A 163 -7.47 -2.29 -12.13
C VAL A 163 -7.56 -3.60 -11.37
N SER A 164 -6.76 -3.73 -10.33
CA SER A 164 -6.67 -4.95 -9.51
C SER A 164 -7.51 -4.87 -8.25
N LEU A 165 -7.69 -3.66 -7.69
CA LEU A 165 -8.40 -3.49 -6.41
C LEU A 165 -8.89 -2.05 -6.26
N ILE A 166 -10.10 -1.89 -5.70
CA ILE A 166 -10.70 -0.61 -5.33
C ILE A 166 -11.09 -0.67 -3.85
N LEU A 167 -10.54 0.22 -3.05
CA LEU A 167 -10.76 0.29 -1.61
C LEU A 167 -11.31 1.65 -1.21
N LYS A 168 -12.20 1.69 -0.22
CA LYS A 168 -12.59 2.95 0.43
C LYS A 168 -11.44 3.43 1.32
N SER A 169 -11.02 4.68 1.15
CA SER A 169 -10.12 5.40 2.04
C SER A 169 -10.92 6.18 3.12
N LYS A 170 -10.26 7.04 3.89
CA LYS A 170 -10.96 7.92 4.85
C LYS A 170 -11.83 8.94 4.12
N THR A 171 -11.33 9.53 3.05
CA THR A 171 -11.89 10.68 2.33
C THR A 171 -12.30 10.35 0.89
N GLY A 172 -12.18 9.11 0.44
CA GLY A 172 -12.46 8.74 -0.95
C GLY A 172 -12.16 7.29 -1.25
N TYR A 173 -11.41 7.03 -2.32
CA TYR A 173 -11.07 5.69 -2.78
C TYR A 173 -9.61 5.58 -3.21
N HIS A 174 -9.01 4.42 -2.95
CA HIS A 174 -7.74 3.99 -3.52
C HIS A 174 -8.01 3.02 -4.66
N VAL A 175 -7.53 3.36 -5.86
CA VAL A 175 -7.62 2.51 -7.05
C VAL A 175 -6.23 1.94 -7.34
N ILE A 176 -6.05 0.64 -7.12
CA ILE A 176 -4.79 -0.05 -7.33
C ILE A 176 -4.81 -0.70 -8.70
N PHE A 177 -3.81 -0.45 -9.51
CA PHE A 177 -3.72 -0.96 -10.88
C PHE A 177 -2.31 -1.40 -11.25
N GLN A 178 -2.20 -2.30 -12.23
CA GLN A 178 -0.91 -2.79 -12.74
C GLN A 178 -0.11 -1.65 -13.38
N ARG A 179 1.18 -1.62 -13.11
CA ARG A 179 2.10 -0.64 -13.70
C ARG A 179 1.98 -0.60 -15.22
N CYS A 180 1.72 0.58 -15.74
CA CYS A 180 1.59 0.86 -17.17
C CYS A 180 2.09 2.29 -17.48
N ASP A 181 2.05 2.67 -18.74
CA ASP A 181 2.21 4.08 -19.10
C ASP A 181 0.90 4.83 -18.87
N TYR A 182 0.76 5.44 -17.71
CA TYR A 182 -0.46 6.14 -17.26
C TYR A 182 -0.51 7.62 -17.64
N ARG A 183 0.46 8.13 -18.43
CA ARG A 183 0.43 9.53 -18.90
C ARG A 183 -0.87 9.94 -19.61
N PRO A 184 -1.52 9.08 -20.43
CA PRO A 184 -2.83 9.42 -20.98
C PRO A 184 -3.88 9.71 -19.93
N LEU A 185 -3.88 8.95 -18.81
CA LEU A 185 -4.82 9.16 -17.71
C LEU A 185 -4.57 10.50 -17.02
N THR A 186 -3.32 10.79 -16.64
CA THR A 186 -2.98 12.06 -15.95
C THR A 186 -3.25 13.27 -16.83
N ASN A 187 -2.94 13.19 -18.12
CA ASN A 187 -3.19 14.26 -19.07
C ASN A 187 -4.70 14.54 -19.27
N LYS A 188 -5.52 13.49 -19.31
CA LYS A 188 -6.95 13.60 -19.58
C LYS A 188 -7.75 14.10 -18.39
N TYR A 189 -7.39 13.66 -17.19
CA TYR A 189 -8.15 13.94 -15.98
C TYR A 189 -7.45 14.90 -15.03
N HIS A 190 -6.27 15.41 -15.42
CA HIS A 190 -5.44 16.30 -14.59
C HIS A 190 -5.24 15.77 -13.16
N THR A 191 -5.11 14.44 -13.05
CA THR A 191 -4.90 13.79 -11.76
C THR A 191 -3.41 13.63 -11.51
N ASP A 192 -2.91 14.31 -10.49
CA ASP A 192 -1.50 14.26 -10.09
C ASP A 192 -1.23 13.15 -9.04
N ASP A 193 -2.30 12.45 -8.61
CA ASP A 193 -2.23 11.54 -7.47
C ASP A 193 -1.93 10.09 -7.82
N VAL A 194 -1.29 9.84 -8.98
CA VAL A 194 -0.77 8.52 -9.30
C VAL A 194 0.58 8.31 -8.61
N LYS A 195 0.62 7.38 -7.69
CA LYS A 195 1.80 7.07 -6.88
C LYS A 195 2.29 5.64 -7.14
N ALA A 196 3.59 5.45 -7.06
CA ALA A 196 4.24 4.13 -7.10
C ALA A 196 4.68 3.74 -5.69
N ASP A 197 4.68 2.45 -5.39
CA ASP A 197 5.18 1.90 -4.10
C ASP A 197 4.52 2.50 -2.84
N GLU A 198 3.23 2.78 -2.90
CA GLU A 198 2.45 3.33 -1.79
C GLU A 198 1.81 2.24 -0.92
N ASN A 199 1.25 2.70 0.20
CA ASN A 199 0.51 1.86 1.12
C ASN A 199 -0.98 2.16 1.06
N THR A 200 -1.81 1.13 1.14
CA THR A 200 -3.27 1.27 1.24
C THR A 200 -3.78 0.79 2.61
N CYS A 201 -4.93 1.32 3.04
CA CYS A 201 -5.44 1.04 4.38
C CYS A 201 -6.20 -0.29 4.45
N ILE A 202 -5.83 -1.13 5.43
CA ILE A 202 -6.63 -2.30 5.85
C ILE A 202 -7.71 -1.85 6.83
N TYR A 203 -7.29 -1.22 7.94
CA TYR A 203 -8.18 -0.70 8.97
C TYR A 203 -7.93 0.78 9.23
N ILE A 204 -9.00 1.55 9.41
CA ILE A 204 -8.95 2.94 9.91
C ILE A 204 -9.90 3.02 11.10
N VAL A 205 -9.42 3.55 12.19
CA VAL A 205 -10.17 3.80 13.43
C VAL A 205 -10.44 5.28 13.59
N ALA A 206 -11.58 5.61 14.22
CA ALA A 206 -12.03 6.97 14.50
C ALA A 206 -11.09 7.76 15.41
#